data_cfd842284cf39f4e11e04ba42eadece4
#
_entry.id   cfd842284cf39f4e11e04ba42eadece4
#
_cell.length_a   1.000
_cell.length_b   1.000
_cell.length_c   1.000
_cell.angle_alpha   90.00
_cell.angle_beta   90.00
_cell.angle_gamma   90.00
#
_symmetry.space_group_name_H-M   'P 1'
#
loop_
_entity.id
_entity.type
_entity.pdbx_description
1 polymer ?
#
loop_
_entity_poly.entity_id
_entity_poly.type
_entity_poly.pdbx_seq_one_letter_code
_entity_poly.pdbx_strand_id
1 'polypeptide(L)'
;MTEHDPLLKYREQHKQRLNYMPWLYWSLKPKHRAWAEQWQADYQAYLMDMETVTIGKNCFISPLAHIFAERGRPIEIGDHTFIAADCTLHGPLNIGREVAINHHCILDGGRV
;
A
#
# COMPACT_ATOMS: atom_id res chain seq x y z
N MET A 1 -17.81 26.18 3.38
CA MET A 1 -17.30 26.02 3.00
C MET A 1 -16.96 25.41 2.36
N THR A 2 -16.90 25.12 2.07
CA THR A 2 -16.55 24.74 1.57
C THR A 2 -16.06 24.39 0.85
N GLU A 3 -15.75 24.19 0.80
CA GLU A 3 -15.31 24.11 0.04
C GLU A 3 -15.08 23.24 -0.80
N HIS A 4 -15.24 23.28 -1.64
CA HIS A 4 -14.91 22.49 -2.76
C HIS A 4 -13.61 22.90 -3.34
N ASP A 5 -12.56 22.19 -3.04
CA ASP A 5 -11.30 22.30 -3.72
C ASP A 5 -11.32 21.22 -4.80
N PRO A 6 -11.32 21.58 -6.10
CA PRO A 6 -11.30 20.57 -7.16
C PRO A 6 -10.11 19.64 -7.09
N LEU A 7 -8.99 20.12 -6.55
CA LEU A 7 -7.80 19.29 -6.39
C LEU A 7 -8.03 18.16 -5.39
N LEU A 8 -8.82 18.40 -4.36
CA LEU A 8 -9.14 17.36 -3.40
C LEU A 8 -9.95 16.24 -4.04
N LYS A 9 -10.91 16.63 -4.88
CA LYS A 9 -11.71 15.64 -5.59
C LYS A 9 -10.83 14.79 -6.51
N TYR A 10 -9.90 15.43 -7.22
CA TYR A 10 -8.98 14.71 -8.07
C TYR A 10 -8.11 13.75 -7.29
N ARG A 11 -7.65 14.17 -6.11
CA ARG A 11 -6.85 13.29 -5.27
C ARG A 11 -7.62 12.06 -4.86
N GLU A 12 -8.87 12.23 -4.45
CA GLU A 12 -9.68 11.11 -4.04
C GLU A 12 -9.94 10.15 -5.19
N GLN A 13 -10.19 10.68 -6.39
CA GLN A 13 -10.36 9.85 -7.56
C GLN A 13 -9.09 9.06 -7.89
N HIS A 14 -7.95 9.70 -7.76
CA HIS A 14 -6.67 9.02 -8.02
C HIS A 14 -6.39 7.95 -6.98
N LYS A 15 -6.74 8.21 -5.72
CA LYS A 15 -6.57 7.19 -4.67
C LYS A 15 -7.42 5.96 -4.97
N GLN A 16 -8.65 6.17 -5.41
CA GLN A 16 -9.52 5.06 -5.79
C GLN A 16 -8.87 4.21 -6.89
N ARG A 17 -8.35 4.88 -7.91
CA ARG A 17 -7.71 4.17 -9.00
C ARG A 17 -6.46 3.45 -8.56
N LEU A 18 -5.64 4.11 -7.75
CA LEU A 18 -4.40 3.50 -7.26
C LEU A 18 -4.67 2.27 -6.39
N ASN A 19 -5.73 2.30 -5.60
CA ASN A 19 -6.06 1.17 -4.75
C ASN A 19 -6.34 -0.09 -5.56
N TYR A 20 -6.93 0.04 -6.74
CA TYR A 20 -7.29 -1.11 -7.57
C TYR A 20 -6.39 -1.27 -8.79
N MET A 21 -5.65 -0.24 -9.13
CA MET A 21 -4.68 -0.27 -10.24
C MET A 21 -3.34 0.28 -9.74
N PRO A 22 -2.73 -0.40 -8.77
CA PRO A 22 -1.56 0.17 -8.09
C PRO A 22 -0.34 0.38 -8.97
N TRP A 23 -0.28 -0.31 -10.11
CA TRP A 23 0.83 -0.10 -11.03
C TRP A 23 0.89 1.32 -11.57
N LEU A 24 -0.22 2.09 -11.49
CA LEU A 24 -0.24 3.47 -11.94
C LEU A 24 0.58 4.39 -11.02
N TYR A 25 0.89 3.94 -9.80
CA TYR A 25 1.61 4.75 -8.83
C TYR A 25 2.94 5.26 -9.38
N TRP A 26 3.68 4.42 -10.08
CA TRP A 26 4.99 4.80 -10.58
C TRP A 26 4.95 5.63 -11.85
N SER A 27 3.80 5.73 -12.48
CA SER A 27 3.64 6.53 -13.70
C SER A 27 2.89 7.83 -13.45
N LEU A 28 2.69 8.22 -12.20
CA LEU A 28 2.01 9.47 -11.87
C LEU A 28 2.82 10.67 -12.34
N LYS A 29 2.11 11.69 -12.82
CA LYS A 29 2.74 12.95 -13.18
C LYS A 29 3.26 13.64 -11.91
N PRO A 30 4.27 14.52 -12.03
CA PRO A 30 4.87 15.13 -10.84
C PRO A 30 3.89 15.80 -9.90
N LYS A 31 2.86 16.45 -10.45
CA LYS A 31 1.89 17.15 -9.59
C LYS A 31 1.06 16.19 -8.72
N HIS A 32 0.91 14.95 -9.17
CA HIS A 32 0.20 13.93 -8.38
C HIS A 32 1.16 13.11 -7.54
N ARG A 33 2.39 12.97 -8.01
CA ARG A 33 3.38 12.18 -7.29
C ARG A 33 3.67 12.74 -5.90
N ALA A 34 3.74 14.06 -5.78
CA ALA A 34 4.08 14.69 -4.52
C ALA A 34 3.09 14.31 -3.42
N TRP A 35 1.79 14.47 -3.68
CA TRP A 35 0.81 14.13 -2.66
C TRP A 35 0.68 12.62 -2.47
N ALA A 36 0.87 11.84 -3.54
CA ALA A 36 0.73 10.39 -3.45
C ALA A 36 1.87 9.78 -2.62
N GLU A 37 3.09 10.28 -2.80
CA GLU A 37 4.21 9.81 -2.00
C GLU A 37 4.02 10.18 -0.53
N GLN A 38 3.51 11.36 -0.25
CA GLN A 38 3.25 11.75 1.14
C GLN A 38 2.14 10.88 1.74
N TRP A 39 1.09 10.63 0.98
CA TRP A 39 0.01 9.76 1.41
C TRP A 39 0.54 8.37 1.77
N GLN A 40 1.37 7.81 0.89
CA GLN A 40 1.95 6.49 1.14
C GLN A 40 2.93 6.52 2.30
N ALA A 41 3.75 7.56 2.41
CA ALA A 41 4.67 7.67 3.54
C ALA A 41 3.92 7.68 4.86
N ASP A 42 2.84 8.44 4.94
CA ASP A 42 2.04 8.53 6.15
C ASP A 42 1.37 7.19 6.48
N TYR A 43 0.77 6.56 5.48
CA TYR A 43 0.09 5.30 5.71
C TYR A 43 1.08 4.18 6.06
N GLN A 44 2.20 4.11 5.35
CA GLN A 44 3.17 3.06 5.60
C GLN A 44 3.80 3.22 6.98
N ALA A 45 4.04 4.45 7.42
CA ALA A 45 4.54 4.69 8.77
C ALA A 45 3.53 4.23 9.81
N TYR A 46 2.26 4.53 9.59
CA TYR A 46 1.20 4.07 10.48
C TYR A 46 1.16 2.54 10.53
N LEU A 47 1.23 1.90 9.36
CA LEU A 47 1.18 0.44 9.29
C LEU A 47 2.37 -0.20 10.02
N MET A 48 3.57 0.35 9.83
CA MET A 48 4.77 -0.17 10.48
C MET A 48 4.74 0.06 12.00
N ASP A 49 3.98 1.05 12.44
CA ASP A 49 3.82 1.30 13.87
C ASP A 49 2.81 0.33 14.50
N MET A 50 1.78 -0.04 13.75
CA MET A 50 0.70 -0.88 14.25
C MET A 50 0.96 -2.38 14.10
N GLU A 51 1.71 -2.76 13.07
CA GLU A 51 1.95 -4.16 12.74
C GLU A 51 3.45 -4.42 12.62
N THR A 52 3.85 -5.67 12.72
CA THR A 52 5.26 -6.05 12.58
C THR A 52 5.59 -6.19 11.09
N VAL A 53 5.65 -5.05 10.41
CA VAL A 53 5.85 -4.99 8.96
C VAL A 53 7.06 -4.13 8.66
N THR A 54 7.90 -4.58 7.73
CA THR A 54 8.95 -3.74 7.16
C THR A 54 8.67 -3.57 5.68
N ILE A 55 8.83 -2.35 5.19
CA ILE A 55 8.47 -2.01 3.81
C ILE A 55 9.69 -1.37 3.15
N GLY A 56 10.06 -1.88 1.99
CA GLY A 56 11.17 -1.35 1.22
C GLY A 56 10.85 -0.03 0.55
N LYS A 57 11.69 0.37 -0.39
CA LYS A 57 11.58 1.65 -1.06
C LYS A 57 10.63 1.58 -2.25
N ASN A 58 9.96 2.68 -2.53
CA ASN A 58 9.10 2.85 -3.70
C ASN A 58 7.99 1.80 -3.78
N CYS A 59 7.41 1.47 -2.62
CA CYS A 59 6.29 0.53 -2.57
C CYS A 59 4.98 1.29 -2.54
N PHE A 60 3.94 0.65 -3.06
CA PHE A 60 2.58 1.14 -2.90
C PHE A 60 1.79 0.12 -2.11
N ILE A 61 1.24 0.54 -0.96
CA ILE A 61 0.41 -0.32 -0.12
C ILE A 61 -0.96 0.33 0.00
N SER A 62 -1.99 -0.33 -0.51
CA SER A 62 -3.33 0.22 -0.41
C SER A 62 -3.79 0.21 1.04
N PRO A 63 -4.34 1.34 1.55
CA PRO A 63 -4.95 1.34 2.88
C PRO A 63 -6.17 0.42 2.98
N LEU A 64 -6.70 -0.03 1.86
CA LEU A 64 -7.83 -0.97 1.85
C LEU A 64 -7.37 -2.42 1.90
N ALA A 65 -6.08 -2.67 1.96
CA ALA A 65 -5.56 -4.01 2.17
C ALA A 65 -5.56 -4.33 3.65
N HIS A 66 -5.78 -5.60 3.96
CA HIS A 66 -5.80 -6.08 5.34
C HIS A 66 -4.49 -6.81 5.63
N ILE A 67 -3.63 -6.18 6.42
CA ILE A 67 -2.29 -6.70 6.69
C ILE A 67 -2.19 -7.00 8.18
N PHE A 68 -2.03 -8.26 8.49
CA PHE A 68 -1.95 -8.73 9.88
C PHE A 68 -0.60 -9.37 10.13
N ALA A 69 0.24 -8.67 10.88
CA ALA A 69 1.57 -9.15 11.22
C ALA A 69 1.77 -9.03 12.71
N GLU A 70 1.32 -10.05 13.42
CA GLU A 70 1.44 -10.08 14.87
C GLU A 70 2.89 -10.20 15.29
N ARG A 71 3.13 -9.90 16.55
CA ARG A 71 4.45 -10.05 17.13
C ARG A 71 4.93 -11.49 16.95
N GLY A 72 6.12 -11.64 16.40
CA GLY A 72 6.66 -12.95 16.08
C GLY A 72 6.23 -13.49 14.73
N ARG A 73 5.39 -12.76 13.99
CA ARG A 73 4.93 -13.16 12.65
C ARG A 73 5.10 -12.01 11.68
N PRO A 74 6.34 -11.60 11.41
CA PRO A 74 6.58 -10.40 10.61
C PRO A 74 6.25 -10.58 9.15
N ILE A 75 5.94 -9.45 8.51
CA ILE A 75 5.81 -9.38 7.05
C ILE A 75 6.90 -8.46 6.56
N GLU A 76 7.73 -8.94 5.65
CA GLU A 76 8.78 -8.15 5.03
C GLU A 76 8.44 -7.94 3.57
N ILE A 77 8.40 -6.69 3.16
CA ILE A 77 8.03 -6.32 1.79
C ILE A 77 9.24 -5.66 1.13
N GLY A 78 9.67 -6.24 0.02
CA GLY A 78 10.83 -5.74 -0.71
C GLY A 78 10.51 -4.50 -1.54
N ASP A 79 11.56 -3.93 -2.15
CA ASP A 79 11.45 -2.69 -2.91
C ASP A 79 10.57 -2.83 -4.14
N HIS A 80 9.93 -1.74 -4.56
CA HIS A 80 9.15 -1.65 -5.80
C HIS A 80 8.02 -2.68 -5.87
N THR A 81 7.44 -3.01 -4.73
CA THR A 81 6.32 -3.95 -4.63
C THR A 81 5.03 -3.17 -4.44
N PHE A 82 3.94 -3.67 -5.02
CA PHE A 82 2.65 -3.06 -4.70
C PHE A 82 1.65 -4.09 -4.19
N ILE A 83 0.78 -3.62 -3.30
CA ILE A 83 -0.31 -4.42 -2.75
C ILE A 83 -1.60 -3.63 -2.95
N ALA A 84 -2.52 -4.22 -3.70
CA ALA A 84 -3.78 -3.56 -4.06
C ALA A 84 -4.83 -3.72 -2.97
N ALA A 85 -5.98 -3.11 -3.19
CA ALA A 85 -7.10 -3.16 -2.27
C ALA A 85 -7.65 -4.58 -2.11
N ASP A 86 -8.32 -4.80 -1.01
CA ASP A 86 -9.05 -6.04 -0.71
C ASP A 86 -8.15 -7.28 -0.67
N CYS A 87 -6.86 -7.08 -0.44
CA CYS A 87 -5.95 -8.19 -0.20
C CYS A 87 -5.91 -8.48 1.29
N THR A 88 -5.66 -9.74 1.64
CA THR A 88 -5.49 -10.12 3.03
C THR A 88 -4.15 -10.83 3.17
N LEU A 89 -3.29 -10.29 4.01
CA LEU A 89 -1.95 -10.83 4.25
C LEU A 89 -1.79 -11.17 5.72
N HIS A 90 -1.40 -12.40 5.98
CA HIS A 90 -1.09 -12.86 7.35
C HIS A 90 0.38 -13.24 7.42
N GLY A 91 1.09 -12.72 8.38
CA GLY A 91 2.46 -13.12 8.61
C GLY A 91 2.57 -14.51 9.21
N PRO A 92 3.76 -15.09 9.19
CA PRO A 92 4.98 -14.52 8.63
C PRO A 92 5.02 -14.62 7.11
N LEU A 93 5.47 -13.56 6.45
CA LEU A 93 5.59 -13.52 5.00
C LEU A 93 6.87 -12.77 4.62
N ASN A 94 7.50 -13.24 3.57
CA ASN A 94 8.61 -12.51 2.98
C ASN A 94 8.26 -12.27 1.52
N ILE A 95 7.92 -11.02 1.20
CA ILE A 95 7.54 -10.62 -0.14
C ILE A 95 8.75 -9.95 -0.77
N GLY A 96 9.17 -10.47 -1.90
CA GLY A 96 10.40 -10.02 -2.55
C GLY A 96 10.25 -8.66 -3.21
N ARG A 97 11.24 -8.34 -4.05
CA ARG A 97 11.26 -7.09 -4.80
C ARG A 97 10.40 -7.21 -6.04
N GLU A 98 9.82 -6.09 -6.46
CA GLU A 98 9.08 -5.99 -7.72
C GLU A 98 7.95 -7.02 -7.81
N VAL A 99 7.29 -7.26 -6.69
CA VAL A 99 6.17 -8.18 -6.63
C VAL A 99 4.86 -7.40 -6.80
N ALA A 100 3.98 -7.94 -7.62
CA ALA A 100 2.69 -7.33 -7.89
C ALA A 100 1.59 -8.16 -7.23
N ILE A 101 0.96 -7.60 -6.23
CA ILE A 101 -0.16 -8.26 -5.56
C ILE A 101 -1.42 -7.48 -5.91
N ASN A 102 -2.20 -8.02 -6.83
CA ASN A 102 -3.42 -7.39 -7.30
C ASN A 102 -4.57 -7.62 -6.33
N HIS A 103 -5.68 -6.91 -6.56
CA HIS A 103 -6.79 -6.95 -5.61
C HIS A 103 -7.34 -8.36 -5.44
N HIS A 104 -7.97 -8.60 -4.30
CA HIS A 104 -8.59 -9.87 -3.91
C HIS A 104 -7.62 -11.03 -3.73
N CYS A 105 -6.36 -10.75 -3.45
CA CYS A 105 -5.40 -11.81 -3.13
C CYS A 105 -5.42 -12.13 -1.65
N ILE A 106 -5.19 -13.40 -1.32
CA ILE A 106 -5.04 -13.83 0.05
C ILE A 106 -3.71 -14.54 0.17
N LEU A 107 -2.85 -14.01 1.05
CA LEU A 107 -1.56 -14.61 1.33
C LEU A 107 -1.49 -14.92 2.81
N ASP A 108 -1.39 -16.18 3.12
CA ASP A 108 -1.34 -16.62 4.51
C ASP A 108 -0.10 -17.46 4.72
N GLY A 109 0.89 -16.85 5.36
CA GLY A 109 2.15 -17.54 5.67
C GLY A 109 2.19 -18.14 7.06
N GLY A 110 1.10 -18.05 7.78
CA GLY A 110 1.06 -18.48 9.17
C GLY A 110 1.16 -19.97 9.39
N ARG A 111 1.04 -20.74 8.32
CA ARG A 111 1.08 -22.17 8.39
C ARG A 111 2.01 -22.70 7.36
N VAL A 112 2.98 -23.39 7.77
CA VAL A 112 3.91 -23.98 6.82
C VAL A 112 4.32 -25.34 7.29
#